data_1816a79324887c7497656464c4b88a5e
#
_entry.id   1816a79324887c7497656464c4b88a5e
#
_cell.length_a   1.000
_cell.length_b   1.000
_cell.length_c   1.000
_cell.angle_alpha   90.00
_cell.angle_beta   90.00
_cell.angle_gamma   90.00
#
_symmetry.space_group_name_H-M   'P 1'
#
loop_
_entity.id
_entity.type
_entity.pdbx_description
1 polymer ?
#
loop_
_entity_poly.entity_id
_entity_poly.type
_entity_poly.pdbx_seq_one_letter_code
_entity_poly.pdbx_strand_id
1 'polypeptide(L)'
;LGKGKYRAELLEHDAYLRVEISADKMAATVAEFVPAKGTGGGLTRKDVLSGLKQAGVRIEPPAERIAALVEKMNRGEDVTGAVIVRGRKPQPARPAAIEPDGDYEFPVFPGEVIGEYVAPQPAKEGISVTGERKPAEGESKPQDIAFPPDGGCRLESDSSRVIAEHYGLVSLEEQKISVKPLIQATADKVAAKATVYAHTFSGDPTTAELFRDVLARMQIKAKLREQTLMQAVKKAEKL
;
A
#
# COMPACT_ATOMS: atom_id res chain seq x y z
N LEU A 1 6.65 -69.34 -39.07
CA LEU A 1 6.07 -68.39 -38.15
C LEU A 1 6.58 -68.68 -36.74
N GLY A 2 7.61 -67.93 -36.28
CA GLY A 2 8.21 -68.09 -34.97
C GLY A 2 7.24 -67.61 -33.88
N LYS A 3 6.98 -68.46 -32.91
CA LYS A 3 6.27 -68.12 -31.69
C LYS A 3 7.19 -67.27 -30.77
N GLY A 4 7.14 -65.97 -30.86
CA GLY A 4 7.78 -65.09 -29.92
C GLY A 4 7.03 -65.09 -28.60
N LYS A 5 7.73 -65.43 -27.50
CA LYS A 5 7.20 -65.24 -26.15
C LYS A 5 7.44 -63.79 -25.76
N TYR A 6 6.37 -63.02 -25.63
CA TYR A 6 6.41 -61.68 -25.09
C TYR A 6 6.19 -61.76 -23.58
N ARG A 7 7.09 -61.21 -22.78
CA ARG A 7 6.94 -61.03 -21.34
C ARG A 7 6.53 -59.57 -21.12
N ALA A 8 5.31 -59.35 -20.74
CA ALA A 8 4.87 -58.01 -20.29
C ALA A 8 5.14 -57.94 -18.77
N GLU A 9 6.05 -57.12 -18.37
CA GLU A 9 6.21 -56.76 -16.95
C GLU A 9 5.24 -55.61 -16.65
N LEU A 10 4.30 -55.87 -15.74
CA LEU A 10 3.45 -54.81 -15.21
C LEU A 10 4.30 -54.08 -14.16
N LEU A 11 4.79 -52.89 -14.50
CA LEU A 11 5.48 -52.06 -13.54
C LEU A 11 4.42 -51.35 -12.68
N GLU A 12 4.24 -51.85 -11.46
CA GLU A 12 3.38 -51.24 -10.45
C GLU A 12 4.25 -50.42 -9.53
N HIS A 13 3.88 -49.17 -9.28
CA HIS A 13 4.52 -48.33 -8.27
C HIS A 13 3.53 -47.33 -7.70
N ASP A 14 3.71 -47.03 -6.43
CA ASP A 14 3.00 -45.98 -5.74
C ASP A 14 3.43 -44.60 -6.27
N ALA A 15 2.55 -43.62 -6.14
CA ALA A 15 2.87 -42.25 -6.43
C ALA A 15 3.98 -41.76 -5.46
N TYR A 16 4.88 -40.95 -6.01
CA TYR A 16 6.00 -40.39 -5.26
C TYR A 16 6.06 -38.90 -5.40
N LEU A 17 6.40 -38.22 -4.31
CA LEU A 17 6.56 -36.77 -4.26
C LEU A 17 7.86 -36.39 -3.56
N ARG A 18 8.66 -35.54 -4.19
CA ARG A 18 9.80 -34.88 -3.56
C ARG A 18 9.57 -33.39 -3.49
N VAL A 19 9.75 -32.84 -2.30
CA VAL A 19 9.62 -31.39 -2.04
C VAL A 19 11.00 -30.78 -1.90
N GLU A 20 11.16 -29.57 -2.44
CA GLU A 20 12.38 -28.78 -2.32
C GLU A 20 12.06 -27.39 -1.79
N ILE A 21 12.97 -26.85 -0.99
CA ILE A 21 12.89 -25.50 -0.47
C ILE A 21 13.74 -24.57 -1.35
N SER A 22 13.20 -23.42 -1.74
CA SER A 22 13.94 -22.41 -2.49
C SER A 22 15.20 -21.92 -1.74
N ALA A 23 16.21 -21.45 -2.46
CA ALA A 23 17.48 -21.00 -1.89
C ALA A 23 17.30 -19.86 -0.85
N ASP A 24 16.31 -19.00 -1.04
CA ASP A 24 15.94 -17.92 -0.11
C ASP A 24 15.10 -18.41 1.09
N LYS A 25 14.74 -19.69 1.11
CA LYS A 25 13.88 -20.36 2.09
C LYS A 25 12.46 -19.75 2.17
N MET A 26 11.99 -19.10 1.11
CA MET A 26 10.70 -18.43 1.10
C MET A 26 9.60 -19.22 0.41
N ALA A 27 9.94 -20.35 -0.23
CA ALA A 27 8.95 -21.22 -0.85
C ALA A 27 9.35 -22.70 -0.70
N ALA A 28 8.36 -23.57 -0.59
CA ALA A 28 8.53 -25.00 -0.78
C ALA A 28 7.73 -25.43 -2.01
N THR A 29 8.39 -26.12 -2.92
CA THR A 29 7.86 -26.50 -4.23
C THR A 29 7.94 -28.01 -4.43
N VAL A 30 7.12 -28.53 -5.33
CA VAL A 30 7.23 -29.88 -5.83
C VAL A 30 8.46 -29.95 -6.73
N ALA A 31 9.52 -30.61 -6.28
CA ALA A 31 10.73 -30.81 -7.08
C ALA A 31 10.55 -31.95 -8.08
N GLU A 32 9.83 -32.99 -7.68
CA GLU A 32 9.58 -34.17 -8.51
C GLU A 32 8.23 -34.78 -8.12
N PHE A 33 7.50 -35.18 -9.12
CA PHE A 33 6.26 -35.93 -8.96
C PHE A 33 6.23 -37.12 -9.93
N VAL A 34 5.98 -38.29 -9.40
CA VAL A 34 5.78 -39.51 -10.20
C VAL A 34 4.37 -40.03 -9.89
N PRO A 35 3.44 -40.07 -10.85
CA PRO A 35 2.10 -40.59 -10.63
C PRO A 35 2.11 -42.08 -10.37
N ALA A 36 1.13 -42.60 -9.62
CA ALA A 36 0.97 -44.03 -9.42
C ALA A 36 0.74 -44.74 -10.75
N LYS A 37 1.21 -45.98 -10.84
CA LYS A 37 1.05 -46.82 -12.02
C LYS A 37 0.52 -48.20 -11.63
N GLY A 38 -0.38 -48.74 -12.47
CA GLY A 38 -1.01 -50.05 -12.19
C GLY A 38 -1.96 -49.97 -11.00
N THR A 39 -1.77 -50.84 -10.02
CA THR A 39 -2.51 -50.90 -8.75
C THR A 39 -1.88 -50.03 -7.65
N GLY A 40 -0.87 -49.25 -7.97
CA GLY A 40 -0.17 -48.39 -7.00
C GLY A 40 -1.09 -47.34 -6.38
N GLY A 41 -0.82 -46.99 -5.11
CA GLY A 41 -1.60 -46.03 -4.35
C GLY A 41 -1.31 -44.57 -4.80
N GLY A 42 -2.36 -43.76 -4.87
CA GLY A 42 -2.24 -42.31 -5.08
C GLY A 42 -1.74 -41.60 -3.83
N LEU A 43 -1.34 -40.31 -4.00
CA LEU A 43 -0.90 -39.48 -2.87
C LEU A 43 -2.07 -38.98 -2.05
N THR A 44 -1.84 -38.95 -0.74
CA THR A 44 -2.79 -38.38 0.22
C THR A 44 -2.27 -37.04 0.78
N ARG A 45 -3.14 -36.31 1.46
CA ARG A 45 -2.75 -35.11 2.22
C ARG A 45 -1.59 -35.42 3.21
N LYS A 46 -1.63 -36.60 3.84
CA LYS A 46 -0.62 -37.03 4.81
C LYS A 46 0.76 -37.17 4.15
N ASP A 47 0.80 -37.68 2.93
CA ASP A 47 2.07 -37.90 2.20
C ASP A 47 2.69 -36.56 1.81
N VAL A 48 1.89 -35.58 1.36
CA VAL A 48 2.35 -34.21 1.08
C VAL A 48 2.89 -33.53 2.33
N LEU A 49 2.17 -33.65 3.47
CA LEU A 49 2.64 -33.10 4.75
C LEU A 49 3.92 -33.78 5.24
N SER A 50 4.05 -35.10 5.04
CA SER A 50 5.26 -35.82 5.35
C SER A 50 6.44 -35.36 4.49
N GLY A 51 6.25 -35.20 3.19
CA GLY A 51 7.26 -34.66 2.28
C GLY A 51 7.72 -33.24 2.65
N LEU A 52 6.78 -32.36 3.02
CA LEU A 52 7.10 -31.03 3.53
C LEU A 52 7.95 -31.09 4.82
N LYS A 53 7.56 -31.95 5.77
CA LYS A 53 8.29 -32.12 7.02
C LYS A 53 9.70 -32.68 6.78
N GLN A 54 9.85 -33.66 5.89
CA GLN A 54 11.15 -34.19 5.50
C GLN A 54 12.04 -33.15 4.84
N ALA A 55 11.48 -32.28 4.02
CA ALA A 55 12.18 -31.12 3.42
C ALA A 55 12.56 -30.05 4.45
N GLY A 56 12.08 -30.10 5.70
CA GLY A 56 12.38 -29.13 6.76
C GLY A 56 11.41 -27.98 6.84
N VAL A 57 10.25 -28.06 6.20
CA VAL A 57 9.18 -27.04 6.30
C VAL A 57 8.55 -27.11 7.69
N ARG A 58 8.46 -25.96 8.36
CA ARG A 58 7.91 -25.83 9.72
C ARG A 58 6.65 -24.99 9.80
N ILE A 59 6.35 -24.20 8.76
CA ILE A 59 5.10 -23.45 8.70
C ILE A 59 3.98 -24.33 8.13
N GLU A 60 2.77 -24.14 8.63
CA GLU A 60 1.62 -24.91 8.19
C GLU A 60 1.11 -24.40 6.83
N PRO A 61 1.00 -25.28 5.82
CA PRO A 61 0.47 -24.92 4.52
C PRO A 61 -1.07 -24.77 4.57
N PRO A 62 -1.69 -23.90 3.74
CA PRO A 62 -3.13 -23.80 3.65
C PRO A 62 -3.78 -25.13 3.24
N ALA A 63 -4.77 -25.60 4.01
CA ALA A 63 -5.41 -26.89 3.81
C ALA A 63 -6.03 -27.04 2.41
N GLU A 64 -6.64 -25.98 1.90
CA GLU A 64 -7.27 -25.93 0.56
C GLU A 64 -6.23 -26.12 -0.55
N ARG A 65 -5.03 -25.53 -0.39
CA ARG A 65 -3.95 -25.66 -1.38
C ARG A 65 -3.43 -27.09 -1.44
N ILE A 66 -3.29 -27.77 -0.28
CA ILE A 66 -2.89 -29.17 -0.25
C ILE A 66 -3.97 -30.03 -0.90
N ALA A 67 -5.24 -29.81 -0.59
CA ALA A 67 -6.35 -30.59 -1.18
C ALA A 67 -6.35 -30.46 -2.71
N ALA A 68 -6.26 -29.24 -3.22
CA ALA A 68 -6.21 -28.98 -4.66
C ALA A 68 -4.98 -29.63 -5.33
N LEU A 69 -3.82 -29.61 -4.64
CA LEU A 69 -2.60 -30.23 -5.15
C LEU A 69 -2.75 -31.77 -5.22
N VAL A 70 -3.25 -32.40 -4.16
CA VAL A 70 -3.50 -33.85 -4.11
C VAL A 70 -4.48 -34.28 -5.19
N GLU A 71 -5.55 -33.50 -5.42
CA GLU A 71 -6.51 -33.78 -6.47
C GLU A 71 -5.87 -33.77 -7.86
N LYS A 72 -5.02 -32.77 -8.16
CA LYS A 72 -4.28 -32.69 -9.43
C LYS A 72 -3.34 -33.89 -9.61
N MET A 73 -2.58 -34.23 -8.55
CA MET A 73 -1.67 -35.38 -8.55
C MET A 73 -2.43 -36.68 -8.83
N ASN A 74 -3.58 -36.91 -8.18
CA ASN A 74 -4.37 -38.12 -8.36
C ASN A 74 -5.07 -38.20 -9.71
N ARG A 75 -5.21 -37.05 -10.43
CA ARG A 75 -5.62 -37.02 -11.83
C ARG A 75 -4.46 -37.25 -12.80
N GLY A 76 -3.22 -37.41 -12.29
CA GLY A 76 -2.03 -37.59 -13.11
C GLY A 76 -1.53 -36.31 -13.77
N GLU A 77 -1.99 -35.14 -13.33
CA GLU A 77 -1.49 -33.85 -13.83
C GLU A 77 -0.06 -33.61 -13.35
N ASP A 78 0.80 -33.07 -14.22
CA ASP A 78 2.14 -32.67 -13.81
C ASP A 78 2.06 -31.47 -12.89
N VAL A 79 2.57 -31.63 -11.68
CA VAL A 79 2.63 -30.60 -10.64
C VAL A 79 4.06 -30.16 -10.32
N THR A 80 5.03 -30.58 -11.11
CA THR A 80 6.44 -30.20 -10.92
C THR A 80 6.60 -28.68 -10.96
N GLY A 81 7.31 -28.10 -9.99
CA GLY A 81 7.44 -26.65 -9.82
C GLY A 81 6.28 -25.98 -9.09
N ALA A 82 5.18 -26.69 -8.79
CA ALA A 82 4.07 -26.12 -8.05
C ALA A 82 4.49 -25.70 -6.64
N VAL A 83 4.12 -24.46 -6.25
CA VAL A 83 4.41 -23.96 -4.91
C VAL A 83 3.37 -24.50 -3.92
N ILE A 84 3.82 -25.25 -2.92
CA ILE A 84 2.97 -25.84 -1.88
C ILE A 84 2.71 -24.82 -0.77
N VAL A 85 3.77 -24.17 -0.30
CA VAL A 85 3.70 -23.18 0.78
C VAL A 85 4.69 -22.05 0.54
N ARG A 86 4.33 -20.84 0.99
CA ARG A 86 5.21 -19.66 0.96
C ARG A 86 5.42 -19.12 2.35
N GLY A 87 6.63 -18.71 2.64
CA GLY A 87 6.94 -17.88 3.79
C GLY A 87 6.30 -16.48 3.66
N ARG A 88 6.25 -15.76 4.76
CA ARG A 88 5.84 -14.37 4.79
C ARG A 88 7.08 -13.50 4.58
N LYS A 89 7.09 -12.69 3.53
CA LYS A 89 8.15 -11.71 3.30
C LYS A 89 8.18 -10.66 4.40
N PRO A 90 9.35 -10.18 4.81
CA PRO A 90 9.45 -9.04 5.69
C PRO A 90 8.84 -7.80 5.00
N GLN A 91 8.22 -6.94 5.79
CA GLN A 91 7.67 -5.67 5.33
C GLN A 91 8.48 -4.54 5.96
N PRO A 92 9.09 -3.65 5.17
CA PRO A 92 9.81 -2.50 5.71
C PRO A 92 8.84 -1.56 6.43
N ALA A 93 9.36 -0.80 7.37
CA ALA A 93 8.63 0.29 7.98
C ALA A 93 8.21 1.31 6.89
N ARG A 94 7.03 1.89 7.06
CA ARG A 94 6.57 2.99 6.21
C ARG A 94 6.30 4.20 7.07
N PRO A 95 6.89 5.37 6.77
CA PRO A 95 6.56 6.59 7.46
C PRO A 95 5.09 6.96 7.21
N ALA A 96 4.54 7.82 8.05
CA ALA A 96 3.25 8.42 7.79
C ALA A 96 3.28 9.20 6.47
N ALA A 97 2.16 9.26 5.81
CA ALA A 97 1.99 9.98 4.55
C ALA A 97 0.67 10.76 4.56
N ILE A 98 0.56 11.73 3.68
CA ILE A 98 -0.71 12.35 3.33
C ILE A 98 -0.92 12.05 1.85
N GLU A 99 -2.03 11.40 1.54
CA GLU A 99 -2.49 11.21 0.17
C GLU A 99 -3.27 12.46 -0.23
N PRO A 100 -2.72 13.32 -1.12
CA PRO A 100 -3.32 14.61 -1.42
C PRO A 100 -4.56 14.44 -2.31
N ASP A 101 -5.58 15.27 -2.03
CA ASP A 101 -6.77 15.39 -2.88
C ASP A 101 -6.59 16.43 -4.00
N GLY A 102 -5.40 17.07 -4.08
CA GLY A 102 -5.13 18.13 -5.05
C GLY A 102 -3.64 18.37 -5.29
N ASP A 103 -3.33 19.49 -5.90
CA ASP A 103 -1.98 19.88 -6.30
C ASP A 103 -1.36 20.88 -5.31
N TYR A 104 -0.21 20.54 -4.72
CA TYR A 104 0.52 21.41 -3.80
C TYR A 104 1.03 22.73 -4.40
N GLU A 105 0.98 22.89 -5.72
CA GLU A 105 1.32 24.13 -6.39
C GLU A 105 0.20 25.19 -6.28
N PHE A 106 -1.03 24.76 -5.94
CA PHE A 106 -2.18 25.63 -5.77
C PHE A 106 -2.56 25.83 -4.30
N PRO A 107 -3.14 26.98 -3.94
CA PRO A 107 -3.49 27.26 -2.56
C PRO A 107 -4.74 26.53 -2.12
N VAL A 108 -4.75 26.14 -0.86
CA VAL A 108 -5.93 25.66 -0.14
C VAL A 108 -6.69 26.83 0.47
N PHE A 109 -8.01 26.68 0.56
CA PHE A 109 -8.90 27.59 1.28
C PHE A 109 -9.32 26.98 2.62
N PRO A 110 -9.69 27.81 3.62
CA PRO A 110 -10.11 27.31 4.93
C PRO A 110 -11.34 26.38 4.83
N GLY A 111 -11.19 25.14 5.32
CA GLY A 111 -12.20 24.10 5.24
C GLY A 111 -12.00 23.11 4.09
N GLU A 112 -11.08 23.38 3.17
CA GLU A 112 -10.74 22.48 2.07
C GLU A 112 -9.92 21.28 2.61
N VAL A 113 -10.16 20.09 2.03
CA VAL A 113 -9.44 18.88 2.36
C VAL A 113 -8.10 18.88 1.63
N ILE A 114 -7.02 18.77 2.39
CA ILE A 114 -5.66 18.66 1.84
C ILE A 114 -5.39 17.22 1.38
N GLY A 115 -5.94 16.23 2.09
CA GLY A 115 -5.76 14.82 1.80
C GLY A 115 -6.09 13.93 2.98
N GLU A 116 -5.85 12.63 2.82
CA GLU A 116 -6.03 11.64 3.86
C GLU A 116 -4.69 11.32 4.54
N TYR A 117 -4.70 11.35 5.88
CA TYR A 117 -3.57 10.93 6.68
C TYR A 117 -3.49 9.41 6.74
N VAL A 118 -2.36 8.87 6.32
CA VAL A 118 -2.02 7.45 6.42
C VAL A 118 -1.04 7.27 7.57
N ALA A 119 -1.46 6.54 8.59
CA ALA A 119 -0.64 6.31 9.78
C ALA A 119 0.64 5.54 9.47
N PRO A 120 1.73 5.79 10.20
CA PRO A 120 3.00 5.09 10.02
C PRO A 120 2.84 3.60 10.34
N GLN A 121 3.47 2.76 9.55
CA GLN A 121 3.43 1.31 9.72
C GLN A 121 4.79 0.82 10.20
N PRO A 122 4.86 0.14 11.36
CA PRO A 122 6.12 -0.44 11.83
C PRO A 122 6.57 -1.57 10.91
N ALA A 123 7.88 -1.77 10.86
CA ALA A 123 8.46 -2.90 10.18
C ALA A 123 7.91 -4.21 10.72
N LYS A 124 7.60 -5.17 9.85
CA LYS A 124 7.13 -6.51 10.23
C LYS A 124 8.13 -7.55 9.77
N GLU A 125 8.58 -8.36 10.70
CA GLU A 125 9.44 -9.49 10.39
C GLU A 125 8.74 -10.48 9.45
N GLY A 126 9.51 -11.02 8.52
CA GLY A 126 9.12 -12.14 7.71
C GLY A 126 9.32 -13.47 8.45
N ILE A 127 8.79 -14.56 7.88
CA ILE A 127 9.02 -15.91 8.35
C ILE A 127 9.29 -16.79 7.12
N SER A 128 10.42 -17.48 7.10
CA SER A 128 10.75 -18.47 6.06
C SER A 128 9.87 -19.72 6.18
N VAL A 129 9.84 -20.56 5.16
CA VAL A 129 9.14 -21.85 5.24
C VAL A 129 9.75 -22.79 6.27
N THR A 130 11.01 -22.60 6.66
CA THR A 130 11.70 -23.34 7.73
C THR A 130 11.42 -22.79 9.13
N GLY A 131 10.60 -21.73 9.25
CA GLY A 131 10.27 -21.08 10.53
C GLY A 131 11.32 -20.08 11.02
N GLU A 132 12.34 -19.76 10.22
CA GLU A 132 13.34 -18.75 10.55
C GLU A 132 12.74 -17.36 10.39
N ARG A 133 12.98 -16.48 11.36
CA ARG A 133 12.61 -15.07 11.25
C ARG A 133 13.52 -14.37 10.25
N LYS A 134 12.90 -13.58 9.37
CA LYS A 134 13.58 -12.72 8.41
C LYS A 134 13.41 -11.28 8.89
N PRO A 135 14.48 -10.59 9.30
CA PRO A 135 14.37 -9.21 9.73
C PRO A 135 13.85 -8.34 8.60
N ALA A 136 13.05 -7.34 8.94
CA ALA A 136 12.68 -6.30 8.00
C ALA A 136 13.81 -5.27 7.91
N GLU A 137 14.01 -4.73 6.72
CA GLU A 137 14.91 -3.61 6.51
C GLU A 137 14.23 -2.29 6.92
N GLY A 138 14.99 -1.37 7.52
CA GLY A 138 14.54 -0.04 7.90
C GLY A 138 14.42 0.18 9.41
N GLU A 139 14.03 1.39 9.77
CA GLU A 139 13.91 1.82 11.16
C GLU A 139 12.76 1.09 11.87
N SER A 140 12.98 0.70 13.13
CA SER A 140 11.97 0.04 13.96
C SER A 140 10.79 0.95 14.31
N LYS A 141 11.00 2.28 14.30
CA LYS A 141 9.99 3.30 14.55
C LYS A 141 9.89 4.22 13.34
N PRO A 142 8.89 4.04 12.49
CA PRO A 142 8.68 4.94 11.36
C PRO A 142 8.27 6.33 11.84
N GLN A 143 8.69 7.35 11.11
CA GLN A 143 8.38 8.73 11.42
C GLN A 143 6.90 9.02 11.20
N ASP A 144 6.33 9.79 12.12
CA ASP A 144 4.96 10.30 12.03
C ASP A 144 4.94 11.72 11.48
N ILE A 145 3.77 12.17 10.98
CA ILE A 145 3.60 13.54 10.53
C ILE A 145 3.19 14.42 11.70
N ALA A 146 3.95 15.48 11.91
CA ALA A 146 3.63 16.49 12.90
C ALA A 146 2.63 17.52 12.36
N PHE A 147 1.61 17.83 13.16
CA PHE A 147 0.62 18.87 12.92
C PHE A 147 0.84 20.00 13.94
N PRO A 148 1.64 21.02 13.63
CA PRO A 148 1.86 22.12 14.54
C PRO A 148 0.57 22.90 14.81
N PRO A 149 0.33 23.38 16.03
CA PRO A 149 -0.86 24.16 16.36
C PRO A 149 -1.04 25.44 15.53
N ASP A 150 0.08 26.02 15.08
CA ASP A 150 0.15 27.20 14.22
C ASP A 150 0.38 26.85 12.74
N GLY A 151 0.28 25.56 12.40
CA GLY A 151 0.58 25.04 11.05
C GLY A 151 -0.49 25.40 10.00
N GLY A 152 -1.61 25.98 10.37
CA GLY A 152 -2.68 26.38 9.45
C GLY A 152 -3.47 25.21 8.84
N CYS A 153 -3.30 24.01 9.38
CA CYS A 153 -4.09 22.82 9.06
C CYS A 153 -4.22 21.94 10.29
N ARG A 154 -5.23 21.07 10.30
CA ARG A 154 -5.48 20.12 11.38
C ARG A 154 -5.89 18.76 10.85
N LEU A 155 -5.58 17.73 11.61
CA LEU A 155 -6.13 16.40 11.40
C LEU A 155 -7.52 16.32 12.05
N GLU A 156 -8.50 15.88 11.29
CA GLU A 156 -9.86 15.67 11.80
C GLU A 156 -9.94 14.34 12.56
N SER A 157 -10.44 14.39 13.80
CA SER A 157 -10.34 13.24 14.72
C SER A 157 -11.09 12.00 14.24
N ASP A 158 -12.14 12.17 13.45
CA ASP A 158 -13.08 11.09 13.11
C ASP A 158 -12.93 10.55 11.69
N SER A 159 -12.11 11.16 10.85
CA SER A 159 -12.09 10.85 9.41
C SER A 159 -10.71 10.70 8.78
N SER A 160 -9.63 10.80 9.53
CA SER A 160 -8.24 10.84 9.00
C SER A 160 -7.98 11.93 7.95
N ARG A 161 -8.92 12.88 7.78
CA ARG A 161 -8.78 13.98 6.83
C ARG A 161 -7.93 15.09 7.40
N VAL A 162 -7.09 15.65 6.56
CA VAL A 162 -6.34 16.86 6.88
C VAL A 162 -7.05 18.05 6.29
N ILE A 163 -7.49 18.98 7.14
CA ILE A 163 -8.30 20.14 6.77
C ILE A 163 -7.46 21.42 6.88
N ALA A 164 -7.51 22.26 5.86
CA ALA A 164 -6.90 23.58 5.88
C ALA A 164 -7.69 24.52 6.80
N GLU A 165 -6.97 25.28 7.62
CA GLU A 165 -7.54 26.33 8.47
C GLU A 165 -7.24 27.73 7.95
N HIS A 166 -6.18 27.85 7.11
CA HIS A 166 -5.74 29.10 6.53
C HIS A 166 -5.77 29.03 5.00
N TYR A 167 -5.87 30.21 4.37
CA TYR A 167 -5.60 30.37 2.94
C TYR A 167 -4.10 30.40 2.70
N GLY A 168 -3.58 29.45 1.94
CA GLY A 168 -2.14 29.39 1.70
C GLY A 168 -1.71 28.16 0.90
N LEU A 169 -0.40 28.01 0.70
CA LEU A 169 0.20 26.85 0.05
C LEU A 169 0.53 25.78 1.07
N VAL A 170 0.17 24.55 0.76
CA VAL A 170 0.53 23.39 1.57
C VAL A 170 2.02 23.10 1.43
N SER A 171 2.68 22.85 2.54
CA SER A 171 4.09 22.40 2.60
C SER A 171 4.19 21.18 3.49
N LEU A 172 4.76 20.11 2.95
CA LEU A 172 5.11 18.90 3.70
C LEU A 172 6.63 18.74 3.66
N GLU A 173 7.30 19.21 4.70
CA GLU A 173 8.77 19.20 4.83
C GLU A 173 9.17 18.48 6.11
N GLU A 174 10.12 17.57 6.04
CA GLU A 174 10.66 16.84 7.22
C GLU A 174 9.58 16.19 8.10
N GLN A 175 8.57 15.56 7.48
CA GLN A 175 7.42 14.97 8.18
C GLN A 175 6.61 15.99 9.01
N LYS A 176 6.59 17.24 8.59
CA LYS A 176 5.79 18.31 9.18
C LYS A 176 4.93 18.94 8.10
N ILE A 177 3.62 18.92 8.30
CA ILE A 177 2.68 19.59 7.41
C ILE A 177 2.36 21.00 7.92
N SER A 178 2.27 21.95 7.01
CA SER A 178 1.83 23.30 7.29
C SER A 178 1.23 23.96 6.05
N VAL A 179 0.42 24.99 6.28
CA VAL A 179 -0.10 25.87 5.22
C VAL A 179 0.61 27.22 5.35
N LYS A 180 1.47 27.54 4.38
CA LYS A 180 2.18 28.82 4.31
C LYS A 180 1.19 29.91 3.89
N PRO A 181 0.83 30.89 4.75
CA PRO A 181 -0.25 31.83 4.46
C PRO A 181 0.10 32.76 3.31
N LEU A 182 -0.84 32.95 2.40
CA LEU A 182 -0.75 33.83 1.23
C LEU A 182 -1.51 35.15 1.42
N ILE A 183 -2.05 35.37 2.62
CA ILE A 183 -2.71 36.62 2.97
C ILE A 183 -2.03 37.26 4.19
N GLN A 184 -1.78 38.55 4.09
CA GLN A 184 -1.21 39.38 5.13
C GLN A 184 -2.17 40.50 5.46
N ALA A 185 -2.71 40.52 6.66
CA ALA A 185 -3.55 41.60 7.15
C ALA A 185 -2.72 42.62 7.89
N THR A 186 -3.15 43.89 7.83
CA THR A 186 -2.63 44.95 8.72
C THR A 186 -2.99 44.65 10.17
N ALA A 187 -2.22 45.20 11.13
CA ALA A 187 -2.44 44.91 12.56
C ALA A 187 -3.82 45.32 13.04
N ASP A 188 -4.39 46.38 12.49
CA ASP A 188 -5.74 46.89 12.74
C ASP A 188 -6.84 46.13 11.98
N LYS A 189 -6.46 45.18 11.11
CA LYS A 189 -7.35 44.41 10.24
C LYS A 189 -8.23 45.27 9.30
N VAL A 190 -7.79 46.47 8.95
CA VAL A 190 -8.49 47.37 8.02
C VAL A 190 -8.13 47.07 6.57
N ALA A 191 -6.95 46.53 6.32
CA ALA A 191 -6.48 46.15 4.99
C ALA A 191 -5.81 44.78 4.99
N ALA A 192 -5.79 44.16 3.82
CA ALA A 192 -5.06 42.91 3.61
C ALA A 192 -4.47 42.87 2.19
N LYS A 193 -3.30 42.23 2.08
CA LYS A 193 -2.68 41.91 0.80
C LYS A 193 -2.71 40.40 0.64
N ALA A 194 -3.14 39.91 -0.51
CA ALA A 194 -3.17 38.48 -0.81
C ALA A 194 -2.43 38.21 -2.13
N THR A 195 -1.74 37.07 -2.18
CA THR A 195 -1.33 36.47 -3.44
C THR A 195 -2.47 35.61 -3.95
N VAL A 196 -2.84 35.77 -5.22
CA VAL A 196 -4.02 35.15 -5.82
C VAL A 196 -3.56 34.18 -6.91
N TYR A 197 -4.16 33.01 -6.94
CA TYR A 197 -3.97 31.99 -7.96
C TYR A 197 -5.25 31.79 -8.77
N ALA A 198 -5.13 31.24 -9.97
CA ALA A 198 -6.27 30.99 -10.84
C ALA A 198 -7.19 29.89 -10.34
N HIS A 199 -6.60 28.86 -9.72
CA HIS A 199 -7.29 27.69 -9.22
C HIS A 199 -6.98 27.45 -7.74
N THR A 200 -7.87 26.71 -7.09
CA THR A 200 -7.67 26.18 -5.73
C THR A 200 -6.87 24.89 -5.78
N PHE A 201 -6.49 24.39 -4.63
CA PHE A 201 -5.82 23.10 -4.46
C PHE A 201 -6.59 21.94 -5.10
N SER A 202 -7.91 21.91 -4.99
CA SER A 202 -8.78 20.90 -5.61
C SER A 202 -8.96 21.09 -7.13
N GLY A 203 -8.36 22.11 -7.72
CA GLY A 203 -8.47 22.41 -9.15
C GLY A 203 -9.67 23.26 -9.54
N ASP A 204 -10.50 23.69 -8.59
CA ASP A 204 -11.64 24.56 -8.83
C ASP A 204 -11.19 26.00 -9.16
N PRO A 205 -11.94 26.77 -9.98
CA PRO A 205 -11.62 28.15 -10.24
C PRO A 205 -11.71 29.01 -8.97
N THR A 206 -10.72 29.88 -8.76
CA THR A 206 -10.75 30.83 -7.66
C THR A 206 -11.85 31.88 -7.85
N THR A 207 -12.73 32.00 -6.85
CA THR A 207 -13.89 32.90 -6.88
C THR A 207 -13.81 34.01 -5.85
N ALA A 208 -14.57 35.08 -6.05
CA ALA A 208 -14.70 36.19 -5.09
C ALA A 208 -15.36 35.73 -3.78
N GLU A 209 -16.20 34.70 -3.84
CA GLU A 209 -16.89 34.15 -2.67
C GLU A 209 -15.91 33.49 -1.71
N LEU A 210 -15.00 32.66 -2.21
CA LEU A 210 -13.93 32.05 -1.42
C LEU A 210 -13.12 33.10 -0.64
N PHE A 211 -12.77 34.21 -1.32
CA PHE A 211 -12.04 35.30 -0.63
C PHE A 211 -12.89 36.05 0.39
N ARG A 212 -14.20 36.20 0.17
CA ARG A 212 -15.08 36.78 1.19
C ARG A 212 -15.08 35.89 2.46
N ASP A 213 -15.16 34.59 2.30
CA ASP A 213 -15.11 33.65 3.41
C ASP A 213 -13.78 33.72 4.17
N VAL A 214 -12.66 33.81 3.45
CA VAL A 214 -11.33 34.00 4.05
C VAL A 214 -11.28 35.28 4.88
N LEU A 215 -11.72 36.40 4.31
CA LEU A 215 -11.73 37.69 5.02
C LEU A 215 -12.63 37.68 6.24
N ALA A 216 -13.80 37.04 6.15
CA ALA A 216 -14.73 36.86 7.27
C ALA A 216 -14.11 36.07 8.40
N ARG A 217 -13.49 34.91 8.10
CA ARG A 217 -12.81 34.06 9.09
C ARG A 217 -11.63 34.78 9.77
N MET A 218 -10.87 35.56 8.99
CA MET A 218 -9.79 36.39 9.53
C MET A 218 -10.27 37.65 10.24
N GLN A 219 -11.58 37.89 10.29
CA GLN A 219 -12.18 39.09 10.86
C GLN A 219 -11.62 40.41 10.25
N ILE A 220 -11.31 40.38 8.95
CA ILE A 220 -10.81 41.58 8.23
C ILE A 220 -11.98 42.45 7.87
N LYS A 221 -11.90 43.76 8.26
CA LYS A 221 -12.95 44.75 8.04
C LYS A 221 -12.97 45.35 6.63
N ALA A 222 -11.94 45.10 5.83
CA ALA A 222 -11.82 45.61 4.47
C ALA A 222 -12.90 45.03 3.55
N LYS A 223 -13.49 45.87 2.72
CA LYS A 223 -14.39 45.42 1.64
C LYS A 223 -13.58 44.85 0.48
N LEU A 224 -13.93 43.63 0.05
CA LEU A 224 -13.34 43.01 -1.11
C LEU A 224 -13.68 43.78 -2.39
N ARG A 225 -12.65 44.21 -3.14
CA ARG A 225 -12.80 44.80 -4.47
C ARG A 225 -12.88 43.73 -5.52
N GLU A 226 -14.07 43.16 -5.75
CA GLU A 226 -14.27 41.98 -6.60
C GLU A 226 -13.71 42.11 -8.00
N GLN A 227 -13.91 43.30 -8.64
CA GLN A 227 -13.37 43.54 -9.98
C GLN A 227 -11.83 43.43 -10.00
N THR A 228 -11.17 44.01 -9.00
CA THR A 228 -9.70 43.92 -8.87
C THR A 228 -9.23 42.49 -8.64
N LEU A 229 -9.95 41.76 -7.79
CA LEU A 229 -9.65 40.35 -7.55
C LEU A 229 -9.79 39.52 -8.84
N MET A 230 -10.91 39.62 -9.53
CA MET A 230 -11.16 38.87 -10.77
C MET A 230 -10.19 39.26 -11.91
N GLN A 231 -9.71 40.47 -11.95
CA GLN A 231 -8.63 40.86 -12.86
C GLN A 231 -7.30 40.19 -12.48
N ALA A 232 -6.99 40.06 -11.18
CA ALA A 232 -5.80 39.37 -10.70
C ALA A 232 -5.86 37.89 -11.02
N VAL A 233 -7.01 37.22 -10.78
CA VAL A 233 -7.25 35.81 -11.14
C VAL A 233 -7.01 35.57 -12.63
N LYS A 234 -7.67 36.37 -13.51
CA LYS A 234 -7.48 36.29 -14.97
C LYS A 234 -6.05 36.55 -15.43
N LYS A 235 -5.28 37.33 -14.68
CA LYS A 235 -3.85 37.50 -14.97
C LYS A 235 -3.03 36.28 -14.56
N ALA A 236 -3.38 35.62 -13.45
CA ALA A 236 -2.73 34.42 -12.99
C ALA A 236 -2.98 33.19 -13.91
N GLU A 237 -4.15 33.15 -14.60
CA GLU A 237 -4.45 32.13 -15.61
C GLU A 237 -3.54 32.17 -16.85
N LYS A 238 -2.83 33.28 -17.06
CA LYS A 238 -1.98 33.49 -18.23
C LYS A 238 -0.49 33.30 -17.97
N LEU A 239 -0.14 33.02 -16.74
CA LEU A 239 1.23 32.75 -16.29
C LEU A 239 1.49 31.27 -16.14
#